data_440aae919803e1dcebd47e3d5c83eddd
#
_entry.id   440aae919803e1dcebd47e3d5c83eddd
#
_cell.length_a   1.000
_cell.length_b   1.000
_cell.length_c   1.000
_cell.angle_alpha   90.00
_cell.angle_beta   90.00
_cell.angle_gamma   90.00
#
_symmetry.space_group_name_H-M   'P 1'
#
loop_
_entity.id
_entity.type
_entity.pdbx_description
1 polymer ?
#
loop_
_entity_poly.entity_id
_entity_poly.type
_entity_poly.pdbx_seq_one_letter_code
_entity_poly.pdbx_strand_id
1 'polypeptide(L)'
;MKKDFNLTESQNAFCLNLKRKVFQNIEETFTSNENLKENNKSRNSEKETINLVIGLSGGPDSIFLSEMMANYRDENKDFNINIYAMHLNHMIREEAKNDEDIAIRFCQKNNIDLKVYRNDIEKAAKENKQSTEEVGRDIRYMYLDKIGQNIEIKNEKEKIYLLTAHILEDTAETMFMNIARGTTLSGLTGIKLKTRNLKYTKYNILRPVYNISKKDILKYLKLKNIEYAVDKTNFELDYTRNKFRNDIFNKIDEIGYNIRKSLFNLSQSIKEEETFINKYVEKKFKKINITNIEKYKLDMKNNEENLPKIILDLEEYLKLDKFIAKKIIVKSIEKLEKNNSLVDISSKNLEDIYNLITNNINNKKIYPRKDIKIMISKNNQVKKKQIYVIKER
;
A
#
# COMPACT_ATOMS: atom_id res chain seq x y z
N MET A 1 -8.07 -32.97 -13.93
CA MET A 1 -9.15 -33.32 -12.97
C MET A 1 -8.67 -32.99 -11.58
N LYS A 2 -9.23 -31.94 -10.95
CA LYS A 2 -8.99 -31.66 -9.52
C LYS A 2 -9.59 -32.83 -8.75
N LYS A 3 -8.77 -33.56 -7.97
CA LYS A 3 -9.29 -34.60 -7.06
C LYS A 3 -10.23 -33.92 -6.07
N ASP A 4 -11.52 -34.22 -6.14
CA ASP A 4 -12.48 -33.84 -5.12
C ASP A 4 -12.12 -34.57 -3.84
N PHE A 5 -11.51 -33.87 -2.89
CA PHE A 5 -11.35 -34.37 -1.54
C PHE A 5 -12.74 -34.38 -0.92
N ASN A 6 -13.14 -35.51 -0.31
CA ASN A 6 -14.39 -35.61 0.45
C ASN A 6 -14.29 -34.73 1.71
N LEU A 7 -14.47 -33.42 1.50
CA LEU A 7 -14.53 -32.46 2.61
C LEU A 7 -15.92 -32.53 3.25
N THR A 8 -15.98 -32.42 4.58
CA THR A 8 -17.25 -32.26 5.28
C THR A 8 -17.94 -30.95 4.85
N GLU A 9 -19.25 -30.82 5.04
CA GLU A 9 -19.99 -29.59 4.76
C GLU A 9 -19.36 -28.35 5.46
N SER A 10 -18.97 -28.52 6.74
CA SER A 10 -18.31 -27.45 7.52
C SER A 10 -16.95 -27.05 6.94
N GLN A 11 -16.16 -28.03 6.44
CA GLN A 11 -14.87 -27.75 5.80
C GLN A 11 -15.04 -27.06 4.46
N ASN A 12 -16.04 -27.45 3.67
CA ASN A 12 -16.40 -26.78 2.43
C ASN A 12 -16.87 -25.34 2.69
N ALA A 13 -17.75 -25.13 3.63
CA ALA A 13 -18.22 -23.80 4.04
C ALA A 13 -17.06 -22.90 4.49
N PHE A 14 -16.10 -23.42 5.24
CA PHE A 14 -14.88 -22.71 5.65
C PHE A 14 -14.06 -22.28 4.42
N CYS A 15 -13.77 -23.19 3.50
CA CYS A 15 -12.99 -22.88 2.28
C CYS A 15 -13.69 -21.84 1.41
N LEU A 16 -15.01 -21.95 1.24
CA LEU A 16 -15.82 -21.01 0.46
C LEU A 16 -15.84 -19.62 1.12
N ASN A 17 -15.91 -19.54 2.45
CA ASN A 17 -15.88 -18.26 3.16
C ASN A 17 -14.55 -17.54 2.97
N LEU A 18 -13.41 -18.24 3.09
CA LEU A 18 -12.10 -17.65 2.84
C LEU A 18 -11.98 -17.14 1.39
N LYS A 19 -12.41 -17.94 0.45
CA LYS A 19 -12.40 -17.58 -0.96
C LYS A 19 -13.24 -16.32 -1.23
N ARG A 20 -14.47 -16.26 -0.70
CA ARG A 20 -15.32 -15.06 -0.82
C ARG A 20 -14.65 -13.80 -0.26
N LYS A 21 -14.02 -13.89 0.90
CA LYS A 21 -13.30 -12.75 1.49
C LYS A 21 -12.19 -12.24 0.58
N VAL A 22 -11.38 -13.14 0.01
CA VAL A 22 -10.29 -12.75 -0.89
C VAL A 22 -10.83 -12.17 -2.19
N PHE A 23 -11.89 -12.74 -2.75
CA PHE A 23 -12.53 -12.26 -3.97
C PHE A 23 -13.14 -10.86 -3.77
N GLN A 24 -13.82 -10.61 -2.64
CA GLN A 24 -14.33 -9.29 -2.29
C GLN A 24 -13.22 -8.24 -2.23
N ASN A 25 -12.06 -8.58 -1.63
CA ASN A 25 -10.91 -7.68 -1.59
C ASN A 25 -10.40 -7.32 -3.00
N ILE A 26 -10.39 -8.26 -3.92
CA ILE A 26 -9.97 -8.04 -5.31
C ILE A 26 -11.01 -7.18 -6.05
N GLU A 27 -12.28 -7.51 -5.95
CA GLU A 27 -13.38 -6.80 -6.60
C GLU A 27 -13.49 -5.35 -6.12
N GLU A 28 -13.35 -5.10 -4.81
CA GLU A 28 -13.29 -3.75 -4.25
C GLU A 28 -12.18 -2.93 -4.90
N THR A 29 -11.05 -3.58 -5.22
CA THR A 29 -9.91 -2.93 -5.86
C THR A 29 -10.17 -2.57 -7.31
N PHE A 30 -10.83 -3.44 -8.06
CA PHE A 30 -11.09 -3.25 -9.48
C PHE A 30 -12.26 -2.27 -9.71
N THR A 31 -13.31 -2.32 -8.89
CA THR A 31 -14.51 -1.48 -9.01
C THR A 31 -14.33 -0.06 -8.46
N SER A 32 -13.37 0.18 -7.58
CA SER A 32 -13.09 1.51 -7.02
C SER A 32 -12.47 2.51 -8.02
N ASN A 33 -12.14 2.08 -9.22
CA ASN A 33 -11.83 2.97 -10.33
C ASN A 33 -13.18 3.40 -10.98
N GLU A 34 -13.64 4.61 -10.68
CA GLU A 34 -14.95 5.18 -11.11
C GLU A 34 -15.21 5.07 -12.64
N ASN A 35 -14.19 4.90 -13.46
CA ASN A 35 -14.31 4.73 -14.92
C ASN A 35 -14.79 3.33 -15.36
N LEU A 36 -14.93 2.35 -14.45
CA LEU A 36 -15.32 0.98 -14.81
C LEU A 36 -16.85 0.79 -14.87
N LYS A 37 -17.63 1.66 -14.21
CA LYS A 37 -19.10 1.54 -14.18
C LYS A 37 -19.77 2.05 -15.44
N GLU A 38 -19.13 2.93 -16.20
CA GLU A 38 -19.75 3.51 -17.42
C GLU A 38 -19.50 2.68 -18.68
N ASN A 39 -18.39 1.94 -18.77
CA ASN A 39 -18.03 1.19 -19.97
C ASN A 39 -18.72 -0.19 -20.10
N ASN A 40 -19.28 -0.74 -19.02
CA ASN A 40 -19.95 -2.06 -19.07
C ASN A 40 -21.39 -2.03 -19.61
N LYS A 41 -21.89 -0.88 -20.10
CA LYS A 41 -23.25 -0.76 -20.64
C LYS A 41 -23.36 -0.99 -22.15
N SER A 42 -22.24 -1.05 -22.88
CA SER A 42 -22.26 -1.41 -24.32
C SER A 42 -22.05 -2.91 -24.50
N ARG A 43 -23.06 -3.61 -24.98
CA ARG A 43 -23.16 -5.06 -25.16
C ARG A 43 -22.13 -5.72 -26.12
N ASN A 44 -21.12 -4.99 -26.62
CA ASN A 44 -20.15 -5.47 -27.62
C ASN A 44 -18.71 -5.02 -27.36
N SER A 45 -18.33 -4.63 -26.12
CA SER A 45 -16.93 -4.29 -25.83
C SER A 45 -16.14 -5.56 -25.44
N GLU A 46 -14.95 -5.73 -26.01
CA GLU A 46 -13.98 -6.75 -25.57
C GLU A 46 -13.76 -6.64 -24.07
N LYS A 47 -13.67 -7.80 -23.37
CA LYS A 47 -13.41 -7.84 -21.95
C LYS A 47 -12.06 -7.18 -21.64
N GLU A 48 -12.04 -6.35 -20.61
CA GLU A 48 -10.80 -5.74 -20.14
C GLU A 48 -9.82 -6.81 -19.67
N THR A 49 -8.54 -6.67 -20.05
CA THR A 49 -7.47 -7.58 -19.62
C THR A 49 -6.75 -7.03 -18.39
N ILE A 50 -6.67 -7.87 -17.36
CA ILE A 50 -6.01 -7.57 -16.09
C ILE A 50 -4.85 -8.54 -15.88
N ASN A 51 -3.66 -8.01 -15.66
CA ASN A 51 -2.46 -8.79 -15.40
C ASN A 51 -2.09 -8.70 -13.91
N LEU A 52 -2.02 -9.85 -13.27
CA LEU A 52 -1.66 -10.00 -11.85
C LEU A 52 -0.23 -10.56 -11.76
N VAL A 53 0.68 -9.78 -11.21
CA VAL A 53 2.09 -10.20 -11.02
C VAL A 53 2.32 -10.51 -9.55
N ILE A 54 2.49 -11.77 -9.20
CA ILE A 54 2.52 -12.26 -7.81
C ILE A 54 3.95 -12.51 -7.36
N GLY A 55 4.33 -11.99 -6.19
CA GLY A 55 5.56 -12.42 -5.50
C GLY A 55 5.34 -13.77 -4.83
N LEU A 56 5.91 -14.84 -5.41
CA LEU A 56 5.74 -16.23 -4.97
C LEU A 56 7.02 -16.74 -4.31
N SER A 57 7.06 -16.79 -2.98
CA SER A 57 8.23 -17.29 -2.24
C SER A 57 8.25 -18.82 -2.08
N GLY A 58 7.16 -19.52 -2.42
CA GLY A 58 6.97 -20.95 -2.12
C GLY A 58 6.37 -21.20 -0.74
N GLY A 59 6.46 -20.25 0.18
CA GLY A 59 5.86 -20.35 1.51
C GLY A 59 4.32 -20.30 1.50
N PRO A 60 3.67 -20.69 2.61
CA PRO A 60 2.22 -20.94 2.66
C PRO A 60 1.39 -19.72 2.28
N ASP A 61 1.81 -18.51 2.66
CA ASP A 61 1.02 -17.28 2.41
C ASP A 61 1.01 -16.95 0.91
N SER A 62 2.16 -17.07 0.24
CA SER A 62 2.28 -16.80 -1.19
C SER A 62 1.64 -17.89 -2.05
N ILE A 63 1.72 -19.15 -1.64
CA ILE A 63 1.01 -20.26 -2.28
C ILE A 63 -0.50 -20.08 -2.13
N PHE A 64 -0.99 -19.73 -0.92
CA PHE A 64 -2.42 -19.45 -0.71
C PHE A 64 -2.92 -18.29 -1.57
N LEU A 65 -2.17 -17.17 -1.61
CA LEU A 65 -2.51 -16.05 -2.49
C LEU A 65 -2.60 -16.50 -3.94
N SER A 66 -1.61 -17.24 -4.43
CA SER A 66 -1.56 -17.70 -5.83
C SER A 66 -2.71 -18.67 -6.15
N GLU A 67 -3.07 -19.57 -5.23
CA GLU A 67 -4.23 -20.45 -5.35
C GLU A 67 -5.54 -19.66 -5.43
N MET A 68 -5.70 -18.63 -4.58
CA MET A 68 -6.88 -17.76 -4.63
C MET A 68 -6.98 -17.01 -5.96
N MET A 69 -5.87 -16.52 -6.49
CA MET A 69 -5.86 -15.81 -7.78
C MET A 69 -6.13 -16.75 -8.97
N ALA A 70 -5.60 -17.96 -8.94
CA ALA A 70 -5.93 -18.98 -9.95
C ALA A 70 -7.42 -19.32 -9.93
N ASN A 71 -8.00 -19.54 -8.74
CA ASN A 71 -9.44 -19.76 -8.60
C ASN A 71 -10.24 -18.54 -9.06
N TYR A 72 -9.81 -17.33 -8.75
CA TYR A 72 -10.49 -16.10 -9.19
C TYR A 72 -10.48 -15.97 -10.71
N ARG A 73 -9.36 -16.20 -11.37
CA ARG A 73 -9.25 -16.24 -12.84
C ARG A 73 -10.23 -17.24 -13.45
N ASP A 74 -10.25 -18.47 -12.89
CA ASP A 74 -11.03 -19.57 -13.46
C ASP A 74 -12.56 -19.36 -13.29
N GLU A 75 -12.99 -18.60 -12.27
CA GLU A 75 -14.39 -18.33 -11.95
C GLU A 75 -14.90 -16.98 -12.43
N ASN A 76 -13.99 -16.01 -12.68
CA ASN A 76 -14.37 -14.68 -13.13
C ASN A 76 -14.79 -14.70 -14.60
N LYS A 77 -15.94 -14.02 -14.89
CA LYS A 77 -16.48 -13.91 -16.25
C LYS A 77 -16.41 -12.50 -16.81
N ASP A 78 -16.04 -11.52 -15.99
CA ASP A 78 -16.13 -10.09 -16.34
C ASP A 78 -14.83 -9.58 -16.97
N PHE A 79 -13.69 -10.18 -16.59
CA PHE A 79 -12.35 -9.78 -17.03
C PHE A 79 -11.59 -10.94 -17.66
N ASN A 80 -10.66 -10.62 -18.56
CA ASN A 80 -9.60 -11.53 -18.97
C ASN A 80 -8.45 -11.40 -17.97
N ILE A 81 -8.14 -12.46 -17.22
CA ILE A 81 -7.14 -12.41 -16.16
C ILE A 81 -5.93 -13.24 -16.53
N ASN A 82 -4.76 -12.61 -16.63
CA ASN A 82 -3.48 -13.28 -16.76
C ASN A 82 -2.75 -13.25 -15.43
N ILE A 83 -2.09 -14.36 -15.08
CA ILE A 83 -1.33 -14.47 -13.83
C ILE A 83 0.13 -14.78 -14.16
N TYR A 84 0.99 -13.92 -13.66
CA TYR A 84 2.44 -14.07 -13.70
C TYR A 84 2.95 -14.21 -12.27
N ALA A 85 3.94 -15.07 -12.05
CA ALA A 85 4.59 -15.22 -10.76
C ALA A 85 6.07 -14.88 -10.85
N MET A 86 6.61 -14.31 -9.79
CA MET A 86 8.02 -14.05 -9.60
C MET A 86 8.50 -14.80 -8.37
N HIS A 87 9.41 -15.75 -8.55
CA HIS A 87 10.14 -16.38 -7.46
C HIS A 87 11.54 -15.79 -7.36
N LEU A 88 11.92 -15.34 -6.15
CA LEU A 88 13.26 -14.88 -5.85
C LEU A 88 13.96 -15.91 -4.96
N ASN A 89 14.94 -16.62 -5.53
CA ASN A 89 15.84 -17.48 -4.78
C ASN A 89 16.97 -16.63 -4.22
N HIS A 90 17.06 -16.54 -2.91
CA HIS A 90 18.02 -15.69 -2.19
C HIS A 90 19.46 -16.26 -2.19
N MET A 91 19.67 -17.48 -2.68
CA MET A 91 20.95 -18.20 -2.72
C MET A 91 21.65 -18.36 -1.35
N ILE A 92 20.90 -18.25 -0.27
CA ILE A 92 21.44 -18.30 1.12
C ILE A 92 21.57 -19.76 1.59
N ARG A 93 20.85 -20.74 1.00
CA ARG A 93 20.71 -22.11 1.51
C ARG A 93 20.56 -23.15 0.41
N GLU A 94 20.98 -24.40 0.72
CA GLU A 94 20.65 -25.56 -0.12
C GLU A 94 19.13 -25.80 -0.20
N GLU A 95 18.37 -25.51 0.86
CA GLU A 95 16.92 -25.63 0.93
C GLU A 95 16.17 -24.65 0.00
N ALA A 96 16.79 -23.55 -0.42
CA ALA A 96 16.20 -22.60 -1.38
C ALA A 96 15.86 -23.25 -2.74
N LYS A 97 16.49 -24.37 -3.08
CA LYS A 97 16.16 -25.18 -4.26
C LYS A 97 14.81 -25.87 -4.09
N ASN A 98 14.49 -26.37 -2.90
CA ASN A 98 13.21 -27.01 -2.63
C ASN A 98 12.06 -26.00 -2.73
N ASP A 99 12.25 -24.77 -2.24
CA ASP A 99 11.26 -23.69 -2.32
C ASP A 99 10.97 -23.31 -3.78
N GLU A 100 12.05 -23.24 -4.60
CA GLU A 100 11.96 -23.01 -6.05
C GLU A 100 11.21 -24.15 -6.74
N ASP A 101 11.52 -25.41 -6.43
CA ASP A 101 10.86 -26.59 -7.02
C ASP A 101 9.36 -26.64 -6.68
N ILE A 102 8.99 -26.29 -5.45
CA ILE A 102 7.58 -26.18 -5.03
C ILE A 102 6.87 -25.08 -5.84
N ALA A 103 7.50 -23.91 -5.97
CA ALA A 103 6.94 -22.80 -6.75
C ALA A 103 6.74 -23.20 -8.23
N ILE A 104 7.70 -23.89 -8.83
CA ILE A 104 7.64 -24.39 -10.21
C ILE A 104 6.48 -25.36 -10.38
N ARG A 105 6.39 -26.42 -9.53
CA ARG A 105 5.30 -27.41 -9.60
C ARG A 105 3.93 -26.76 -9.42
N PHE A 106 3.81 -25.84 -8.47
CA PHE A 106 2.56 -25.13 -8.23
C PHE A 106 2.13 -24.32 -9.46
N CYS A 107 3.04 -23.54 -10.05
CA CYS A 107 2.76 -22.71 -11.21
C CYS A 107 2.38 -23.56 -12.46
N GLN A 108 3.09 -24.64 -12.72
CA GLN A 108 2.79 -25.56 -13.81
C GLN A 108 1.38 -26.15 -13.67
N LYS A 109 1.01 -26.61 -12.45
CA LYS A 109 -0.32 -27.17 -12.16
C LYS A 109 -1.46 -26.18 -12.37
N ASN A 110 -1.21 -24.88 -12.15
CA ASN A 110 -2.23 -23.84 -12.18
C ASN A 110 -2.14 -22.93 -13.41
N ASN A 111 -1.35 -23.25 -14.42
CA ASN A 111 -1.13 -22.45 -15.63
C ASN A 111 -0.75 -20.99 -15.30
N ILE A 112 0.27 -20.82 -14.48
CA ILE A 112 0.82 -19.52 -14.10
C ILE A 112 2.20 -19.38 -14.76
N ASP A 113 2.45 -18.24 -15.45
CA ASP A 113 3.79 -17.96 -16.02
C ASP A 113 4.76 -17.55 -14.92
N LEU A 114 5.74 -18.41 -14.63
CA LEU A 114 6.72 -18.21 -13.56
C LEU A 114 8.04 -17.69 -14.12
N LYS A 115 8.55 -16.62 -13.51
CA LYS A 115 9.95 -16.15 -13.69
C LYS A 115 10.71 -16.36 -12.40
N VAL A 116 11.82 -17.12 -12.49
CA VAL A 116 12.72 -17.37 -11.38
C VAL A 116 13.93 -16.47 -11.50
N TYR A 117 14.21 -15.73 -10.42
CA TYR A 117 15.41 -14.91 -10.28
C TYR A 117 16.26 -15.41 -9.13
N ARG A 118 17.58 -15.36 -9.27
CA ARG A 118 18.54 -15.79 -8.25
C ARG A 118 19.47 -14.63 -7.93
N ASN A 119 19.56 -14.25 -6.65
CA ASN A 119 20.42 -13.17 -6.18
C ASN A 119 21.02 -13.53 -4.82
N ASP A 120 22.32 -13.29 -4.67
CA ASP A 120 23.01 -13.35 -3.39
C ASP A 120 22.67 -12.10 -2.57
N ILE A 121 21.64 -12.24 -1.73
CA ILE A 121 21.11 -11.11 -0.93
C ILE A 121 22.09 -10.70 0.16
N GLU A 122 22.85 -11.64 0.75
CA GLU A 122 23.84 -11.31 1.78
C GLU A 122 24.97 -10.45 1.23
N LYS A 123 25.47 -10.82 0.06
CA LYS A 123 26.50 -10.03 -0.64
C LYS A 123 25.98 -8.63 -0.98
N ALA A 124 24.78 -8.54 -1.56
CA ALA A 124 24.16 -7.28 -1.89
C ALA A 124 23.90 -6.39 -0.64
N ALA A 125 23.52 -6.99 0.48
CA ALA A 125 23.30 -6.28 1.74
C ALA A 125 24.60 -5.67 2.30
N LYS A 126 25.70 -6.44 2.25
CA LYS A 126 27.03 -5.96 2.68
C LYS A 126 27.51 -4.80 1.80
N GLU A 127 27.37 -4.92 0.48
CA GLU A 127 27.78 -3.89 -0.48
C GLU A 127 26.98 -2.57 -0.30
N ASN A 128 25.67 -2.67 -0.06
CA ASN A 128 24.79 -1.50 0.11
C ASN A 128 24.75 -0.95 1.54
N LYS A 129 25.40 -1.61 2.52
CA LYS A 129 25.33 -1.26 3.95
C LYS A 129 23.89 -1.19 4.48
N GLN A 130 23.05 -2.10 4.04
CA GLN A 130 21.64 -2.23 4.40
C GLN A 130 21.38 -3.59 5.06
N SER A 131 20.19 -3.74 5.67
CA SER A 131 19.76 -5.05 6.18
C SER A 131 19.44 -6.01 5.02
N THR A 132 19.60 -7.31 5.24
CA THR A 132 19.23 -8.35 4.26
C THR A 132 17.75 -8.30 3.92
N GLU A 133 16.89 -7.94 4.89
CA GLU A 133 15.44 -7.77 4.67
C GLU A 133 15.15 -6.60 3.72
N GLU A 134 15.77 -5.43 3.95
CA GLU A 134 15.57 -4.25 3.11
C GLU A 134 16.03 -4.49 1.68
N VAL A 135 17.23 -5.05 1.50
CA VAL A 135 17.78 -5.39 0.19
C VAL A 135 16.93 -6.45 -0.51
N GLY A 136 16.55 -7.52 0.20
CA GLY A 136 15.67 -8.55 -0.34
C GLY A 136 14.29 -8.00 -0.76
N ARG A 137 13.78 -7.02 -0.02
CA ARG A 137 12.56 -6.29 -0.37
C ARG A 137 12.75 -5.43 -1.62
N ASP A 138 13.81 -4.65 -1.70
CA ASP A 138 14.10 -3.77 -2.84
C ASP A 138 14.28 -4.59 -4.12
N ILE A 139 15.04 -5.68 -4.07
CA ILE A 139 15.24 -6.60 -5.19
C ILE A 139 13.93 -7.29 -5.61
N ARG A 140 13.09 -7.70 -4.67
CA ARG A 140 11.79 -8.30 -4.97
C ARG A 140 10.90 -7.33 -5.75
N TYR A 141 10.77 -6.09 -5.30
CA TYR A 141 9.97 -5.10 -6.01
C TYR A 141 10.57 -4.73 -7.37
N MET A 142 11.89 -4.67 -7.50
CA MET A 142 12.57 -4.45 -8.77
C MET A 142 12.19 -5.51 -9.82
N TYR A 143 12.17 -6.79 -9.45
CA TYR A 143 11.81 -7.85 -10.39
C TYR A 143 10.31 -7.90 -10.68
N LEU A 144 9.46 -7.63 -9.70
CA LEU A 144 8.02 -7.50 -9.92
C LEU A 144 7.73 -6.37 -10.91
N ASP A 145 8.35 -5.21 -10.71
CA ASP A 145 8.21 -4.05 -11.62
C ASP A 145 8.71 -4.38 -13.03
N LYS A 146 9.86 -5.05 -13.15
CA LYS A 146 10.41 -5.49 -14.44
C LYS A 146 9.44 -6.40 -15.22
N ILE A 147 8.76 -7.32 -14.55
CA ILE A 147 7.72 -8.14 -15.20
C ILE A 147 6.57 -7.26 -15.66
N GLY A 148 6.10 -6.34 -14.82
CA GLY A 148 5.05 -5.39 -15.18
C GLY A 148 5.42 -4.56 -16.41
N GLN A 149 6.64 -4.02 -16.47
CA GLN A 149 7.13 -3.27 -17.64
C GLN A 149 7.16 -4.13 -18.91
N ASN A 150 7.57 -5.38 -18.82
CA ASN A 150 7.58 -6.28 -19.98
C ASN A 150 6.18 -6.59 -20.53
N ILE A 151 5.18 -6.62 -19.66
CA ILE A 151 3.77 -6.77 -20.04
C ILE A 151 3.28 -5.49 -20.72
N GLU A 152 3.54 -4.33 -20.14
CA GLU A 152 3.12 -3.02 -20.65
C GLU A 152 3.71 -2.71 -22.03
N ILE A 153 4.98 -3.08 -22.28
CA ILE A 153 5.62 -2.92 -23.60
C ILE A 153 4.85 -3.71 -24.68
N LYS A 154 4.27 -4.84 -24.32
CA LYS A 154 3.49 -5.66 -25.26
C LYS A 154 2.09 -5.11 -25.50
N ASN A 155 1.48 -4.52 -24.48
CA ASN A 155 0.15 -3.92 -24.57
C ASN A 155 -0.07 -2.83 -23.51
N GLU A 156 0.02 -1.56 -23.89
CA GLU A 156 -0.13 -0.41 -22.99
C GLU A 156 -1.53 -0.25 -22.39
N LYS A 157 -2.56 -0.86 -22.99
CA LYS A 157 -3.96 -0.71 -22.55
C LYS A 157 -4.32 -1.66 -21.41
N GLU A 158 -3.51 -2.67 -21.16
CA GLU A 158 -3.79 -3.67 -20.12
C GLU A 158 -3.50 -3.14 -18.73
N LYS A 159 -4.36 -3.48 -17.76
CA LYS A 159 -4.14 -3.12 -16.36
C LYS A 159 -3.17 -4.10 -15.71
N ILE A 160 -2.23 -3.56 -14.94
CA ILE A 160 -1.20 -4.33 -14.26
C ILE A 160 -1.26 -4.04 -12.75
N TYR A 161 -1.31 -5.11 -11.96
CA TYR A 161 -1.25 -5.06 -10.50
C TYR A 161 -0.16 -5.99 -9.98
N LEU A 162 0.65 -5.49 -9.04
CA LEU A 162 1.62 -6.31 -8.32
C LEU A 162 0.99 -6.84 -7.02
N LEU A 163 1.10 -8.13 -6.76
CA LEU A 163 0.47 -8.76 -5.61
C LEU A 163 1.50 -9.28 -4.62
N THR A 164 1.24 -9.03 -3.33
CA THR A 164 2.07 -9.54 -2.23
C THR A 164 1.20 -10.20 -1.17
N ALA A 165 1.69 -11.29 -0.60
CA ALA A 165 0.97 -12.13 0.35
C ALA A 165 1.10 -11.65 1.81
N HIS A 166 0.89 -10.36 2.06
CA HIS A 166 0.79 -9.86 3.42
C HIS A 166 -0.53 -10.33 4.03
N ILE A 167 -0.49 -10.79 5.28
CA ILE A 167 -1.59 -11.39 6.01
C ILE A 167 -2.02 -10.55 7.22
N LEU A 168 -3.01 -11.02 7.97
CA LEU A 168 -3.53 -10.31 9.16
C LEU A 168 -2.43 -10.02 10.18
N GLU A 169 -1.56 -10.99 10.44
CA GLU A 169 -0.45 -10.88 11.40
C GLU A 169 0.53 -9.78 11.00
N ASP A 170 0.84 -9.62 9.71
CA ASP A 170 1.72 -8.55 9.23
C ASP A 170 1.15 -7.16 9.52
N THR A 171 -0.16 -7.00 9.46
CA THR A 171 -0.85 -5.75 9.84
C THR A 171 -0.66 -5.46 11.32
N ALA A 172 -0.86 -6.46 12.18
CA ALA A 172 -0.68 -6.32 13.63
C ALA A 172 0.77 -5.96 13.99
N GLU A 173 1.74 -6.65 13.38
CA GLU A 173 3.17 -6.38 13.56
C GLU A 173 3.53 -4.96 13.14
N THR A 174 3.10 -4.54 11.96
CA THR A 174 3.35 -3.19 11.44
C THR A 174 2.75 -2.13 12.35
N MET A 175 1.52 -2.32 12.80
CA MET A 175 0.84 -1.41 13.70
C MET A 175 1.57 -1.29 15.03
N PHE A 176 1.96 -2.42 15.63
CA PHE A 176 2.67 -2.45 16.91
C PHE A 176 4.06 -1.79 16.82
N MET A 177 4.80 -2.05 15.75
CA MET A 177 6.07 -1.39 15.47
C MET A 177 5.91 0.13 15.32
N ASN A 178 4.84 0.57 14.68
CA ASN A 178 4.55 2.00 14.54
C ASN A 178 4.20 2.63 15.90
N ILE A 179 3.44 1.94 16.76
CA ILE A 179 3.17 2.39 18.14
C ILE A 179 4.48 2.56 18.91
N ALA A 180 5.38 1.57 18.85
CA ALA A 180 6.66 1.59 19.54
C ALA A 180 7.59 2.74 19.09
N ARG A 181 7.45 3.19 17.84
CA ARG A 181 8.22 4.32 17.27
C ARG A 181 7.57 5.68 17.50
N GLY A 182 6.35 5.71 18.03
CA GLY A 182 5.52 6.92 18.07
C GLY A 182 4.93 7.24 16.69
N THR A 183 3.62 7.16 16.57
CA THR A 183 2.95 7.34 15.29
C THR A 183 1.68 8.18 15.40
N THR A 184 1.17 8.64 14.26
CA THR A 184 -0.15 9.27 14.13
C THR A 184 -1.21 8.22 13.82
N LEU A 185 -2.50 8.62 13.79
CA LEU A 185 -3.62 7.74 13.38
C LEU A 185 -3.35 7.07 12.03
N SER A 186 -2.74 7.77 11.09
CA SER A 186 -2.42 7.23 9.76
C SER A 186 -1.47 6.02 9.82
N GLY A 187 -0.49 6.04 10.73
CA GLY A 187 0.41 4.90 10.93
C GLY A 187 -0.23 3.72 11.67
N LEU A 188 -1.39 3.93 12.30
CA LEU A 188 -2.16 2.87 12.97
C LEU A 188 -3.15 2.15 12.05
N THR A 189 -3.32 2.58 10.82
CA THR A 189 -4.18 1.89 9.83
C THR A 189 -3.61 0.56 9.36
N GLY A 190 -2.37 0.22 9.76
CA GLY A 190 -1.72 -1.02 9.37
C GLY A 190 -1.45 -1.13 7.87
N ILE A 191 -1.46 -2.35 7.36
CA ILE A 191 -1.24 -2.64 5.95
C ILE A 191 -2.52 -2.38 5.15
N LYS A 192 -2.41 -1.59 4.07
CA LYS A 192 -3.54 -1.26 3.18
C LYS A 192 -3.70 -2.32 2.08
N LEU A 193 -4.96 -2.64 1.73
CA LEU A 193 -5.29 -3.54 0.63
C LEU A 193 -4.62 -3.10 -0.69
N LYS A 194 -4.70 -1.82 -1.01
CA LYS A 194 -4.12 -1.21 -2.21
C LYS A 194 -3.20 -0.05 -1.83
N THR A 195 -2.00 -0.05 -2.39
CA THR A 195 -1.05 1.08 -2.24
C THR A 195 -0.34 1.35 -3.56
N ARG A 196 0.13 2.58 -3.71
CA ARG A 196 1.06 2.97 -4.76
C ARG A 196 2.36 3.39 -4.09
N ASN A 197 3.45 2.74 -4.41
CA ASN A 197 4.76 3.08 -3.85
C ASN A 197 5.76 3.33 -4.97
N LEU A 198 5.90 4.59 -5.32
CA LEU A 198 6.71 5.03 -6.46
C LEU A 198 8.23 4.90 -6.23
N LYS A 199 8.66 4.63 -4.99
CA LYS A 199 10.06 4.22 -4.73
C LYS A 199 10.38 2.91 -5.46
N TYR A 200 9.40 2.01 -5.57
CA TYR A 200 9.62 0.67 -6.09
C TYR A 200 9.01 0.43 -7.47
N THR A 201 7.82 1.01 -7.73
CA THR A 201 7.05 0.69 -8.92
C THR A 201 6.02 1.77 -9.24
N LYS A 202 5.71 1.94 -10.52
CA LYS A 202 4.57 2.78 -10.96
C LYS A 202 3.21 2.07 -10.84
N TYR A 203 3.21 0.75 -10.69
CA TYR A 203 2.00 -0.05 -10.61
C TYR A 203 1.39 -0.05 -9.20
N ASN A 204 0.10 -0.35 -9.11
CA ASN A 204 -0.56 -0.54 -7.82
C ASN A 204 -0.14 -1.88 -7.21
N ILE A 205 0.18 -1.85 -5.91
CA ILE A 205 0.49 -3.03 -5.13
C ILE A 205 -0.77 -3.44 -4.38
N LEU A 206 -1.22 -4.68 -4.57
CA LEU A 206 -2.40 -5.26 -3.91
C LEU A 206 -1.99 -6.32 -2.89
N ARG A 207 -2.81 -6.44 -1.85
CA ARG A 207 -2.64 -7.43 -0.77
C ARG A 207 -3.97 -8.14 -0.49
N PRO A 208 -4.42 -9.01 -1.39
CA PRO A 208 -5.78 -9.57 -1.32
C PRO A 208 -6.04 -10.41 -0.08
N VAL A 209 -4.98 -10.89 0.59
CA VAL A 209 -5.06 -11.77 1.76
C VAL A 209 -4.76 -11.06 3.10
N TYR A 210 -4.70 -9.72 3.10
CA TYR A 210 -4.28 -8.89 4.25
C TYR A 210 -5.16 -9.06 5.51
N ASN A 211 -6.36 -9.58 5.38
CA ASN A 211 -7.34 -9.82 6.43
C ASN A 211 -7.57 -11.31 6.71
N ILE A 212 -6.71 -12.18 6.21
CA ILE A 212 -6.75 -13.63 6.43
C ILE A 212 -5.65 -14.01 7.42
N SER A 213 -5.99 -14.84 8.42
CA SER A 213 -5.02 -15.28 9.43
C SER A 213 -4.12 -16.41 8.94
N LYS A 214 -2.90 -16.49 9.46
CA LYS A 214 -1.95 -17.59 9.20
C LYS A 214 -2.59 -18.95 9.50
N LYS A 215 -3.32 -19.04 10.60
CA LYS A 215 -4.03 -20.26 11.03
C LYS A 215 -5.04 -20.72 9.97
N ASP A 216 -5.80 -19.79 9.42
CA ASP A 216 -6.81 -20.10 8.39
C ASP A 216 -6.14 -20.50 7.06
N ILE A 217 -5.05 -19.85 6.68
CA ILE A 217 -4.26 -20.22 5.51
C ILE A 217 -3.75 -21.66 5.63
N LEU A 218 -3.09 -21.99 6.73
CA LEU A 218 -2.55 -23.34 6.95
C LEU A 218 -3.65 -24.40 6.96
N LYS A 219 -4.79 -24.10 7.59
CA LYS A 219 -5.96 -24.99 7.60
C LYS A 219 -6.49 -25.21 6.19
N TYR A 220 -6.62 -24.15 5.39
CA TYR A 220 -7.07 -24.24 3.99
C TYR A 220 -6.12 -25.11 3.16
N LEU A 221 -4.81 -24.83 3.19
CA LEU A 221 -3.81 -25.57 2.41
C LEU A 221 -3.80 -27.05 2.79
N LYS A 222 -3.91 -27.39 4.08
CA LYS A 222 -4.04 -28.75 4.56
C LYS A 222 -5.30 -29.44 4.02
N LEU A 223 -6.47 -28.79 4.11
CA LEU A 223 -7.74 -29.34 3.61
C LEU A 223 -7.73 -29.59 2.10
N LYS A 224 -7.06 -28.73 1.34
CA LYS A 224 -6.94 -28.85 -0.11
C LYS A 224 -5.74 -29.66 -0.57
N ASN A 225 -4.95 -30.20 0.38
CA ASN A 225 -3.69 -30.94 0.12
C ASN A 225 -2.78 -30.20 -0.86
N ILE A 226 -2.53 -28.92 -0.58
CA ILE A 226 -1.66 -28.06 -1.35
C ILE A 226 -0.29 -28.02 -0.67
N GLU A 227 0.75 -28.36 -1.41
CA GLU A 227 2.14 -28.35 -0.96
C GLU A 227 2.66 -26.93 -0.85
N TYR A 228 3.47 -26.65 0.18
CA TYR A 228 4.17 -25.37 0.39
C TYR A 228 5.49 -25.60 1.12
N ALA A 229 6.41 -24.68 0.95
CA ALA A 229 7.69 -24.68 1.64
C ALA A 229 7.54 -24.28 3.12
N VAL A 230 8.20 -25.01 4.01
CA VAL A 230 8.28 -24.68 5.43
C VAL A 230 9.63 -24.05 5.70
N ASP A 231 9.63 -22.73 5.86
CA ASP A 231 10.86 -21.99 6.18
C ASP A 231 11.26 -22.19 7.65
N LYS A 232 12.33 -22.93 7.89
CA LYS A 232 12.88 -23.18 9.23
C LYS A 232 13.62 -21.98 9.83
N THR A 233 13.92 -20.96 9.03
CA THR A 233 14.78 -19.84 9.43
C THR A 233 14.05 -18.49 9.55
N ASN A 234 12.73 -18.49 9.56
CA ASN A 234 11.95 -17.30 9.98
C ASN A 234 12.40 -16.75 11.37
N PHE A 235 13.36 -17.41 12.01
CA PHE A 235 13.92 -17.05 13.32
C PHE A 235 15.09 -16.06 13.25
N GLU A 236 15.77 -15.85 12.10
CA GLU A 236 17.06 -15.14 12.07
C GLU A 236 17.08 -13.81 11.30
N LEU A 237 16.21 -13.59 10.32
CA LEU A 237 16.39 -12.51 9.31
C LEU A 237 15.78 -11.14 9.65
N ASP A 238 14.84 -11.05 10.60
CA ASP A 238 14.31 -9.76 11.09
C ASP A 238 14.31 -9.71 12.60
N TYR A 239 15.44 -9.31 13.17
CA TYR A 239 15.66 -9.34 14.62
C TYR A 239 14.56 -8.58 15.41
N THR A 240 14.12 -7.45 14.93
CA THR A 240 13.10 -6.64 15.63
C THR A 240 11.70 -7.22 15.44
N ARG A 241 11.33 -7.57 14.21
CA ARG A 241 10.00 -8.08 13.88
C ARG A 241 9.78 -9.48 14.45
N ASN A 242 10.81 -10.32 14.41
CA ASN A 242 10.80 -11.65 15.02
C ASN A 242 10.67 -11.59 16.53
N LYS A 243 11.32 -10.63 17.21
CA LYS A 243 11.13 -10.40 18.65
C LYS A 243 9.68 -10.04 18.98
N PHE A 244 9.05 -9.14 18.22
CA PHE A 244 7.63 -8.83 18.44
C PHE A 244 6.75 -10.06 18.23
N ARG A 245 6.98 -10.81 17.14
CA ARG A 245 6.19 -11.99 16.77
C ARG A 245 6.32 -13.11 17.77
N ASN A 246 7.54 -13.47 18.14
CA ASN A 246 7.83 -14.68 18.91
C ASN A 246 7.87 -14.44 20.41
N ASP A 247 8.39 -13.29 20.86
CA ASP A 247 8.57 -13.03 22.28
C ASP A 247 7.36 -12.28 22.88
N ILE A 248 6.95 -11.17 22.26
CA ILE A 248 5.97 -10.28 22.85
C ILE A 248 4.55 -10.78 22.59
N PHE A 249 4.21 -11.05 21.33
CA PHE A 249 2.83 -11.45 21.01
C PHE A 249 2.48 -12.81 21.58
N ASN A 250 3.42 -13.77 21.58
CA ASN A 250 3.17 -15.07 22.17
C ASN A 250 2.95 -14.98 23.69
N LYS A 251 3.70 -14.16 24.41
CA LYS A 251 3.47 -13.92 25.85
C LYS A 251 2.10 -13.30 26.13
N ILE A 252 1.62 -12.41 25.26
CA ILE A 252 0.28 -11.83 25.40
C ILE A 252 -0.79 -12.89 25.09
N ASP A 253 -0.56 -13.74 24.08
CA ASP A 253 -1.48 -14.84 23.75
C ASP A 253 -1.55 -15.89 24.90
N GLU A 254 -0.42 -16.17 25.59
CA GLU A 254 -0.35 -17.06 26.75
C GLU A 254 -1.21 -16.61 27.94
N ILE A 255 -1.37 -15.29 28.12
CA ILE A 255 -2.27 -14.74 29.13
C ILE A 255 -3.75 -14.62 28.67
N GLY A 256 -4.08 -15.20 27.52
CA GLY A 256 -5.45 -15.34 27.02
C GLY A 256 -5.94 -14.26 26.08
N TYR A 257 -5.10 -13.34 25.62
CA TYR A 257 -5.48 -12.32 24.64
C TYR A 257 -5.00 -12.66 23.23
N ASN A 258 -5.88 -12.54 22.24
CA ASN A 258 -5.46 -12.62 20.84
C ASN A 258 -5.04 -11.24 20.33
N ILE A 259 -3.80 -10.84 20.67
CA ILE A 259 -3.31 -9.48 20.38
C ILE A 259 -3.29 -9.18 18.88
N ARG A 260 -2.95 -10.16 18.04
CA ARG A 260 -2.87 -9.98 16.60
C ARG A 260 -4.24 -9.61 16.01
N LYS A 261 -5.28 -10.34 16.40
CA LYS A 261 -6.65 -10.06 15.96
C LYS A 261 -7.17 -8.73 16.52
N SER A 262 -6.85 -8.42 17.77
CA SER A 262 -7.26 -7.16 18.42
C SER A 262 -6.65 -5.96 17.73
N LEU A 263 -5.34 -5.98 17.43
CA LEU A 263 -4.66 -4.92 16.69
C LEU A 263 -5.20 -4.80 15.26
N PHE A 264 -5.45 -5.92 14.58
CA PHE A 264 -6.06 -5.89 13.26
C PHE A 264 -7.43 -5.22 13.30
N ASN A 265 -8.32 -5.61 14.21
CA ASN A 265 -9.66 -5.01 14.35
C ASN A 265 -9.56 -3.50 14.62
N LEU A 266 -8.66 -3.10 15.55
CA LEU A 266 -8.41 -1.69 15.83
C LEU A 266 -7.93 -0.94 14.58
N SER A 267 -7.05 -1.55 13.78
CA SER A 267 -6.58 -0.93 12.53
C SER A 267 -7.72 -0.68 11.54
N GLN A 268 -8.72 -1.58 11.47
CA GLN A 268 -9.87 -1.41 10.60
C GLN A 268 -10.78 -0.25 11.08
N SER A 269 -11.06 -0.17 12.39
CA SER A 269 -11.84 0.95 12.95
C SER A 269 -11.14 2.30 12.69
N ILE A 270 -9.84 2.39 12.93
CA ILE A 270 -9.05 3.61 12.65
C ILE A 270 -9.07 3.95 11.15
N LYS A 271 -9.05 2.95 10.27
CA LYS A 271 -9.13 3.16 8.81
C LYS A 271 -10.48 3.77 8.38
N GLU A 272 -11.57 3.36 9.02
CA GLU A 272 -12.90 3.94 8.78
C GLU A 272 -12.94 5.41 9.23
N GLU A 273 -12.43 5.70 10.43
CA GLU A 273 -12.31 7.07 10.96
C GLU A 273 -11.42 7.94 10.06
N GLU A 274 -10.24 7.44 9.66
CA GLU A 274 -9.33 8.16 8.76
C GLU A 274 -10.01 8.45 7.41
N THR A 275 -10.78 7.51 6.89
CA THR A 275 -11.54 7.68 5.64
C THR A 275 -12.55 8.82 5.76
N PHE A 276 -13.28 8.88 6.87
CA PHE A 276 -14.23 9.97 7.14
C PHE A 276 -13.51 11.31 7.25
N ILE A 277 -12.43 11.38 8.05
CA ILE A 277 -11.60 12.57 8.22
C ILE A 277 -11.07 13.06 6.87
N ASN A 278 -10.52 12.16 6.05
CA ASN A 278 -9.96 12.52 4.75
C ASN A 278 -11.02 13.05 3.77
N LYS A 279 -12.23 12.49 3.77
CA LYS A 279 -13.37 13.03 2.99
C LYS A 279 -13.75 14.43 3.47
N TYR A 280 -13.79 14.65 4.77
CA TYR A 280 -14.09 15.96 5.35
C TYR A 280 -12.99 16.99 5.01
N VAL A 281 -11.72 16.61 5.16
CA VAL A 281 -10.56 17.44 4.78
C VAL A 281 -10.61 17.79 3.28
N GLU A 282 -10.88 16.83 2.40
CA GLU A 282 -10.99 17.08 0.95
C GLU A 282 -12.10 18.09 0.64
N LYS A 283 -13.27 17.97 1.30
CA LYS A 283 -14.38 18.92 1.16
C LYS A 283 -13.98 20.32 1.61
N LYS A 284 -13.30 20.45 2.75
CA LYS A 284 -12.82 21.75 3.28
C LYS A 284 -11.71 22.31 2.38
N PHE A 285 -10.77 21.47 1.95
CA PHE A 285 -9.70 21.88 1.05
C PHE A 285 -10.23 22.46 -0.26
N LYS A 286 -11.20 21.82 -0.91
CA LYS A 286 -11.83 22.35 -2.12
C LYS A 286 -12.44 23.73 -1.91
N LYS A 287 -13.01 24.00 -0.74
CA LYS A 287 -13.64 25.29 -0.40
C LYS A 287 -12.60 26.41 -0.26
N ILE A 288 -11.47 26.11 0.39
CA ILE A 288 -10.46 27.13 0.74
C ILE A 288 -9.31 27.25 -0.29
N ASN A 289 -9.17 26.27 -1.18
CA ASN A 289 -8.15 26.28 -2.23
C ASN A 289 -8.56 27.22 -3.37
N ILE A 290 -7.84 28.32 -3.50
CA ILE A 290 -8.08 29.38 -4.49
C ILE A 290 -7.02 29.42 -5.60
N THR A 291 -6.20 28.38 -5.73
CA THR A 291 -5.05 28.30 -6.66
C THR A 291 -5.44 28.58 -8.12
N ASN A 292 -6.60 28.09 -8.56
CA ASN A 292 -7.05 28.16 -9.94
C ASN A 292 -7.92 29.40 -10.26
N ILE A 293 -8.14 30.27 -9.29
CA ILE A 293 -8.93 31.49 -9.49
C ILE A 293 -8.01 32.56 -10.06
N GLU A 294 -8.24 33.02 -11.29
CA GLU A 294 -7.36 33.94 -12.04
C GLU A 294 -6.96 35.19 -11.26
N LYS A 295 -7.91 35.81 -10.53
CA LYS A 295 -7.65 37.00 -9.70
C LYS A 295 -6.61 36.80 -8.58
N TYR A 296 -6.23 35.55 -8.28
CA TYR A 296 -5.27 35.24 -7.22
C TYR A 296 -3.91 34.80 -7.75
N LYS A 297 -3.71 34.74 -9.08
CA LYS A 297 -2.48 34.22 -9.70
C LYS A 297 -1.33 35.25 -9.82
N LEU A 298 -1.57 36.52 -9.58
CA LEU A 298 -0.80 37.59 -10.21
C LEU A 298 0.19 38.38 -9.34
N ASP A 299 0.50 38.02 -8.10
CA ASP A 299 1.31 38.86 -7.22
C ASP A 299 2.62 38.23 -6.69
N MET A 300 3.28 37.39 -7.49
CA MET A 300 4.59 36.84 -7.09
C MET A 300 5.72 37.48 -7.89
N LYS A 301 6.88 37.70 -7.22
CA LYS A 301 8.09 38.15 -7.89
C LYS A 301 8.51 37.18 -8.99
N ASN A 302 8.98 37.67 -10.11
CA ASN A 302 9.22 36.97 -11.38
C ASN A 302 9.84 35.55 -11.30
N ASN A 303 10.60 35.21 -10.25
CA ASN A 303 11.23 33.90 -10.09
C ASN A 303 10.34 32.83 -9.41
N GLU A 304 9.26 33.23 -8.76
CA GLU A 304 8.34 32.32 -8.05
C GLU A 304 7.03 32.06 -8.83
N GLU A 305 6.78 32.80 -9.91
CA GLU A 305 5.55 32.69 -10.71
C GLU A 305 5.36 31.29 -11.33
N ASN A 306 6.46 30.66 -11.74
CA ASN A 306 6.45 29.37 -12.43
C ASN A 306 6.62 28.15 -11.52
N LEU A 307 6.74 28.34 -10.18
CA LEU A 307 6.86 27.22 -9.26
C LEU A 307 5.49 26.59 -8.95
N PRO A 308 5.42 25.25 -8.84
CA PRO A 308 4.20 24.58 -8.39
C PRO A 308 3.78 25.10 -7.01
N LYS A 309 2.54 25.56 -6.90
CA LYS A 309 2.03 26.17 -5.66
C LYS A 309 0.56 25.87 -5.42
N ILE A 310 0.19 25.84 -4.13
CA ILE A 310 -1.20 25.84 -3.65
C ILE A 310 -1.42 27.13 -2.89
N ILE A 311 -2.51 27.83 -3.20
CA ILE A 311 -2.89 29.09 -2.56
C ILE A 311 -4.18 28.84 -1.78
N LEU A 312 -4.17 29.14 -0.47
CA LEU A 312 -5.31 28.95 0.39
C LEU A 312 -5.84 30.31 0.89
N ASP A 313 -7.16 30.44 1.01
CA ASP A 313 -7.81 31.59 1.65
C ASP A 313 -7.52 31.58 3.15
N LEU A 314 -6.86 32.63 3.66
CA LEU A 314 -6.48 32.73 5.07
C LEU A 314 -7.69 32.89 5.99
N GLU A 315 -8.70 33.67 5.59
CA GLU A 315 -9.90 33.91 6.43
C GLU A 315 -10.68 32.61 6.64
N GLU A 316 -10.88 31.83 5.59
CA GLU A 316 -11.55 30.52 5.68
C GLU A 316 -10.68 29.48 6.41
N TYR A 317 -9.35 29.54 6.27
CA TYR A 317 -8.43 28.65 7.00
C TYR A 317 -8.48 28.89 8.51
N LEU A 318 -8.53 30.15 8.95
CA LEU A 318 -8.57 30.50 10.38
C LEU A 318 -9.89 30.09 11.08
N LYS A 319 -10.95 29.76 10.32
CA LYS A 319 -12.21 29.21 10.85
C LYS A 319 -12.16 27.70 11.10
N LEU A 320 -11.07 27.04 10.69
CA LEU A 320 -10.93 25.60 10.85
C LEU A 320 -10.49 25.22 12.26
N ASP A 321 -10.99 24.09 12.75
CA ASP A 321 -10.39 23.44 13.91
C ASP A 321 -8.88 23.16 13.67
N LYS A 322 -8.07 23.30 14.72
CA LYS A 322 -6.62 23.13 14.68
C LYS A 322 -6.18 21.82 14.00
N PHE A 323 -6.87 20.72 14.32
CA PHE A 323 -6.58 19.41 13.73
C PHE A 323 -6.82 19.41 12.22
N ILE A 324 -7.95 19.94 11.77
CA ILE A 324 -8.32 20.03 10.35
C ILE A 324 -7.38 21.01 9.62
N ALA A 325 -7.06 22.13 10.22
CA ALA A 325 -6.12 23.11 9.67
C ALA A 325 -4.75 22.48 9.35
N LYS A 326 -4.18 21.69 10.27
CA LYS A 326 -2.95 20.93 10.04
C LYS A 326 -3.10 19.90 8.91
N LYS A 327 -4.21 19.17 8.86
CA LYS A 327 -4.49 18.20 7.77
C LYS A 327 -4.61 18.89 6.42
N ILE A 328 -5.14 20.11 6.34
CA ILE A 328 -5.19 20.92 5.11
C ILE A 328 -3.77 21.25 4.61
N ILE A 329 -2.84 21.60 5.50
CA ILE A 329 -1.45 21.84 5.10
C ILE A 329 -0.81 20.57 4.53
N VAL A 330 -0.95 19.43 5.21
CA VAL A 330 -0.48 18.13 4.69
C VAL A 330 -1.06 17.86 3.31
N LYS A 331 -2.39 18.05 3.16
CA LYS A 331 -3.09 17.86 1.88
C LYS A 331 -2.58 18.79 0.78
N SER A 332 -2.24 20.03 1.12
CA SER A 332 -1.66 20.98 0.16
C SER A 332 -0.31 20.50 -0.36
N ILE A 333 0.53 19.96 0.52
CA ILE A 333 1.83 19.41 0.16
C ILE A 333 1.67 18.14 -0.69
N GLU A 334 0.77 17.23 -0.30
CA GLU A 334 0.43 16.03 -1.11
C GLU A 334 0.03 16.37 -2.55
N LYS A 335 -0.76 17.43 -2.72
CA LYS A 335 -1.20 17.89 -4.06
C LYS A 335 -0.07 18.50 -4.90
N LEU A 336 1.00 18.99 -4.28
CA LEU A 336 2.20 19.47 -4.97
C LEU A 336 3.14 18.33 -5.36
N GLU A 337 3.04 17.19 -4.66
CA GLU A 337 3.81 16.00 -4.98
C GLU A 337 3.19 15.28 -6.18
N LYS A 338 3.86 15.31 -7.34
CA LYS A 338 3.39 14.62 -8.56
C LYS A 338 3.19 13.12 -8.36
N ASN A 339 3.80 12.56 -7.33
CA ASN A 339 3.99 11.12 -7.17
C ASN A 339 3.25 10.49 -6.00
N ASN A 340 2.30 11.17 -5.31
CA ASN A 340 1.63 10.64 -4.12
C ASN A 340 2.61 10.02 -3.08
N SER A 341 3.84 10.55 -3.00
CA SER A 341 4.78 10.15 -1.97
C SER A 341 4.21 10.52 -0.61
N LEU A 342 4.38 9.64 0.39
CA LEU A 342 4.01 9.93 1.76
C LEU A 342 4.72 11.22 2.20
N VAL A 343 3.93 12.21 2.56
CA VAL A 343 4.45 13.48 3.07
C VAL A 343 4.86 13.26 4.52
N ASP A 344 6.16 13.07 4.72
CA ASP A 344 6.73 12.96 6.07
C ASP A 344 7.04 14.35 6.61
N ILE A 345 6.13 14.86 7.44
CA ILE A 345 6.29 16.12 8.15
C ILE A 345 6.12 15.85 9.64
N SER A 346 7.13 16.23 10.42
CA SER A 346 7.07 16.04 11.87
C SER A 346 5.91 16.82 12.51
N SER A 347 5.37 16.28 13.59
CA SER A 347 4.31 16.96 14.37
C SER A 347 4.73 18.35 14.83
N LYS A 348 6.02 18.53 15.15
CA LYS A 348 6.60 19.82 15.51
C LYS A 348 6.51 20.83 14.34
N ASN A 349 6.92 20.42 13.14
CA ASN A 349 6.84 21.29 11.97
C ASN A 349 5.40 21.71 11.68
N LEU A 350 4.42 20.79 11.83
CA LEU A 350 3.00 21.12 11.65
C LEU A 350 2.50 22.09 12.72
N GLU A 351 2.99 22.00 13.94
CA GLU A 351 2.68 22.97 15.01
C GLU A 351 3.25 24.35 14.68
N ASP A 352 4.52 24.40 14.27
CA ASP A 352 5.20 25.66 13.91
C ASP A 352 4.52 26.36 12.73
N ILE A 353 4.08 25.58 11.70
CA ILE A 353 3.32 26.11 10.57
C ILE A 353 1.96 26.66 11.04
N TYR A 354 1.24 25.88 11.87
CA TYR A 354 -0.05 26.32 12.39
C TYR A 354 0.08 27.63 13.17
N ASN A 355 1.07 27.73 14.06
CA ASN A 355 1.34 28.94 14.86
C ASN A 355 1.76 30.12 13.97
N LEU A 356 2.55 29.91 12.92
CA LEU A 356 2.89 30.97 11.97
C LEU A 356 1.63 31.52 11.30
N ILE A 357 0.73 30.64 10.88
CA ILE A 357 -0.49 31.03 10.15
C ILE A 357 -1.46 31.74 11.11
N THR A 358 -1.70 31.20 12.30
CA THR A 358 -2.65 31.77 13.26
C THR A 358 -2.19 33.09 13.86
N ASN A 359 -0.89 33.26 14.08
CA ASN A 359 -0.31 34.53 14.52
C ASN A 359 -0.21 35.55 13.38
N ASN A 360 -0.60 35.17 12.17
CA ASN A 360 -0.70 36.03 11.01
C ASN A 360 0.58 36.83 10.70
N ILE A 361 1.75 36.17 10.86
CA ILE A 361 3.07 36.78 10.68
C ILE A 361 3.37 36.90 9.17
N ASN A 362 3.32 38.15 8.67
CA ASN A 362 3.58 38.43 7.25
C ASN A 362 5.04 38.16 6.89
N ASN A 363 5.22 37.66 5.66
CA ASN A 363 6.52 37.46 5.01
C ASN A 363 7.49 36.53 5.73
N LYS A 364 7.10 35.93 6.86
CA LYS A 364 7.88 34.88 7.48
C LYS A 364 7.70 33.58 6.67
N LYS A 365 8.83 32.93 6.41
CA LYS A 365 8.88 31.67 5.65
C LYS A 365 9.18 30.52 6.60
N ILE A 366 8.51 29.38 6.43
CA ILE A 366 8.82 28.11 7.10
C ILE A 366 9.10 27.07 6.03
N TYR A 367 10.12 26.26 6.26
CA TYR A 367 10.52 25.15 5.41
C TYR A 367 10.32 23.84 6.19
N PRO A 368 9.11 23.23 6.14
CA PRO A 368 8.89 21.94 6.78
C PRO A 368 9.75 20.82 6.18
N ARG A 369 10.19 21.04 4.94
CA ARG A 369 11.09 20.22 4.17
C ARG A 369 11.92 21.13 3.25
N LYS A 370 13.13 20.71 2.85
CA LYS A 370 14.06 21.54 2.04
C LYS A 370 13.46 22.09 0.75
N ASP A 371 12.54 21.35 0.15
CA ASP A 371 11.89 21.66 -1.13
C ASP A 371 10.47 22.25 -0.99
N ILE A 372 9.95 22.42 0.24
CA ILE A 372 8.63 22.99 0.49
C ILE A 372 8.74 24.25 1.32
N LYS A 373 8.22 25.33 0.80
CA LYS A 373 8.11 26.63 1.45
C LYS A 373 6.66 26.96 1.76
N ILE A 374 6.39 27.41 2.99
CA ILE A 374 5.08 27.92 3.41
C ILE A 374 5.23 29.35 3.92
N MET A 375 4.38 30.24 3.44
CA MET A 375 4.38 31.65 3.83
C MET A 375 3.00 32.28 3.77
N ILE A 376 2.82 33.37 4.50
CA ILE A 376 1.67 34.27 4.36
C ILE A 376 2.12 35.52 3.61
N SER A 377 1.39 35.91 2.61
CA SER A 377 1.62 37.16 1.88
C SER A 377 0.30 37.86 1.57
N LYS A 378 0.34 39.19 1.49
CA LYS A 378 -0.83 39.98 1.06
C LYS A 378 -0.83 39.98 -0.46
N ASN A 379 -1.96 39.61 -1.04
CA ASN A 379 -2.20 39.79 -2.47
C ASN A 379 -2.68 41.24 -2.71
N ASN A 380 -1.92 42.02 -3.50
CA ASN A 380 -2.19 43.45 -3.69
C ASN A 380 -3.41 43.71 -4.54
N GLN A 381 -3.78 42.80 -5.46
CA GLN A 381 -4.95 42.97 -6.34
C GLN A 381 -6.27 42.82 -5.57
N VAL A 382 -6.36 41.78 -4.70
CA VAL A 382 -7.57 41.53 -3.90
C VAL A 382 -7.50 42.14 -2.50
N LYS A 383 -6.37 42.72 -2.13
CA LYS A 383 -6.09 43.34 -0.81
C LYS A 383 -6.29 42.36 0.37
N LYS A 384 -6.23 41.02 0.12
CA LYS A 384 -6.40 39.98 1.11
C LYS A 384 -5.10 39.23 1.36
N LYS A 385 -4.89 38.76 2.59
CA LYS A 385 -3.80 37.86 2.94
C LYS A 385 -4.13 36.43 2.54
N GLN A 386 -3.12 35.70 2.08
CA GLN A 386 -3.23 34.34 1.58
C GLN A 386 -2.10 33.47 2.12
N ILE A 387 -2.35 32.16 2.21
CA ILE A 387 -1.32 31.17 2.55
C ILE A 387 -0.81 30.58 1.24
N TYR A 388 0.50 30.62 1.06
CA TYR A 388 1.18 30.03 -0.09
C TYR A 388 1.96 28.80 0.37
N VAL A 389 1.67 27.65 -0.24
CA VAL A 389 2.44 26.41 -0.12
C VAL A 389 3.13 26.20 -1.47
N ILE A 390 4.45 26.28 -1.50
CA ILE A 390 5.25 26.34 -2.74
C ILE A 390 6.24 25.18 -2.73
N LYS A 391 6.36 24.49 -3.87
CA LYS A 391 7.40 23.50 -4.08
C LYS A 391 8.57 24.20 -4.81
N GLU A 392 9.69 24.31 -4.10
CA GLU A 392 10.96 24.79 -4.66
C GLU A 392 11.68 23.61 -5.35
N ARG A 393 12.62 23.92 -6.25
CA ARG A 393 13.35 22.90 -7.03
C ARG A 393 14.40 22.19 -6.20
#